data_3787d135b99484fbaec35bd848ebb80f
#
_entry.id   3787d135b99484fbaec35bd848ebb80f
#
_cell.length_a   1.000
_cell.length_b   1.000
_cell.length_c   1.000
_cell.angle_alpha   90.00
_cell.angle_beta   90.00
_cell.angle_gamma   90.00
#
_symmetry.space_group_name_H-M   'P 1'
#
loop_
_entity.id
_entity.type
_entity.pdbx_description
1 polymer ?
#
loop_
_entity_poly.entity_id
_entity_poly.type
_entity_poly.pdbx_seq_one_letter_code
_entity_poly.pdbx_strand_id
1 'polypeptide(L)'
;IQNRYNEALNDLNSYTNANSVTSLGARLAMYEIGLDIFKKSPFSFRSAESRAESMNLLVAEHNRLRGALEFSNVHLHNEIIEAASLKGLMGIFSTIFLYFSLFYTAYKKRALGLLILTLGIVGIGLSDVIIWARSIPIIVISAIVLLLVINNRNNTINQE
;
A
#
# COMPACT_ATOMS: atom_id res chain seq x y z
N ILE A 1 -1.45 -2.34 26.10
CA ILE A 1 -2.49 -2.01 25.10
C ILE A 1 -2.98 -0.59 25.34
N GLN A 2 -3.33 -0.20 26.56
CA GLN A 2 -3.87 1.13 26.90
C GLN A 2 -2.93 2.30 26.54
N ASN A 3 -1.61 2.13 26.72
CA ASN A 3 -0.63 3.16 26.36
C ASN A 3 -0.59 3.42 24.86
N ARG A 4 -0.64 2.36 24.03
CA ARG A 4 -0.64 2.49 22.55
C ARG A 4 -1.92 3.15 22.04
N TYR A 5 -3.06 2.88 22.67
CA TYR A 5 -4.31 3.52 22.34
C TYR A 5 -4.25 5.04 22.64
N ASN A 6 -3.75 5.40 23.83
CA ASN A 6 -3.59 6.80 24.20
C ASN A 6 -2.58 7.55 23.30
N GLU A 7 -1.47 6.91 22.93
CA GLU A 7 -0.51 7.44 21.96
C GLU A 7 -1.20 7.74 20.61
N ALA A 8 -1.98 6.79 20.08
CA ALA A 8 -2.68 6.98 18.81
C ALA A 8 -3.73 8.11 18.88
N LEU A 9 -4.45 8.26 19.99
CA LEU A 9 -5.36 9.38 20.20
C LEU A 9 -4.63 10.72 20.26
N ASN A 10 -3.48 10.77 20.93
CA ASN A 10 -2.66 11.98 21.01
C ASN A 10 -2.10 12.36 19.65
N ASP A 11 -1.64 11.38 18.85
CA ASP A 11 -1.17 11.60 17.48
C ASP A 11 -2.29 12.16 16.60
N LEU A 12 -3.51 11.61 16.72
CA LEU A 12 -4.67 12.09 15.97
C LEU A 12 -5.04 13.52 16.36
N ASN A 13 -5.06 13.82 17.65
CA ASN A 13 -5.31 15.17 18.17
C ASN A 13 -4.21 16.15 17.69
N SER A 14 -2.95 15.72 17.67
CA SER A 14 -1.84 16.53 17.15
C SER A 14 -2.04 16.83 15.67
N TYR A 15 -2.43 15.84 14.87
CA TYR A 15 -2.71 16.02 13.45
C TYR A 15 -3.86 17.00 13.20
N THR A 16 -4.95 16.92 13.96
CA THR A 16 -6.07 17.87 13.86
C THR A 16 -5.69 19.30 14.27
N ASN A 17 -4.67 19.45 15.13
CA ASN A 17 -4.09 20.73 15.54
C ASN A 17 -2.91 21.16 14.62
N ALA A 18 -2.91 20.70 13.38
CA ALA A 18 -1.93 21.05 12.34
C ALA A 18 -0.49 20.60 12.62
N ASN A 19 -0.27 19.61 13.48
CA ASN A 19 1.03 19.00 13.73
C ASN A 19 1.04 17.54 13.25
N SER A 20 1.65 17.29 12.09
CA SER A 20 1.80 15.96 11.50
C SER A 20 3.13 15.27 11.87
N VAL A 21 3.97 15.89 12.72
CA VAL A 21 5.29 15.33 13.09
C VAL A 21 5.14 14.30 14.21
N THR A 22 4.31 13.30 13.98
CA THR A 22 4.11 12.11 14.82
C THR A 22 4.00 10.89 13.90
N SER A 23 4.12 9.68 14.44
CA SER A 23 4.10 8.47 13.62
C SER A 23 2.80 8.30 12.83
N LEU A 24 1.65 8.49 13.46
CA LEU A 24 0.34 8.44 12.80
C LEU A 24 0.09 9.69 11.96
N GLY A 25 0.46 10.87 12.47
CA GLY A 25 0.30 12.14 11.78
C GLY A 25 1.04 12.19 10.45
N ALA A 26 2.27 11.70 10.39
CA ALA A 26 3.05 11.60 9.15
C ALA A 26 2.38 10.69 8.11
N ARG A 27 1.82 9.54 8.53
CA ARG A 27 1.07 8.66 7.62
C ARG A 27 -0.19 9.32 7.08
N LEU A 28 -0.96 10.00 7.93
CA LEU A 28 -2.16 10.73 7.50
C LEU A 28 -1.80 11.86 6.53
N ALA A 29 -0.70 12.59 6.79
CA ALA A 29 -0.19 13.60 5.88
C ALA A 29 0.23 13.02 4.52
N MET A 30 0.92 11.85 4.51
CA MET A 30 1.26 11.14 3.27
C MET A 30 0.02 10.71 2.49
N TYR A 31 -1.03 10.24 3.17
CA TYR A 31 -2.27 9.82 2.53
C TYR A 31 -2.99 11.03 1.90
N GLU A 32 -3.06 12.13 2.62
CA GLU A 32 -3.65 13.37 2.11
C GLU A 32 -2.89 13.86 0.87
N ILE A 33 -1.56 13.97 0.95
CA ILE A 33 -0.72 14.39 -0.19
C ILE A 33 -0.87 13.43 -1.38
N GLY A 34 -0.84 12.12 -1.13
CA GLY A 34 -1.00 11.13 -2.20
C GLY A 34 -2.33 11.25 -2.93
N LEU A 35 -3.41 11.50 -2.19
CA LEU A 35 -4.73 11.74 -2.75
C LEU A 35 -4.81 13.08 -3.50
N ASP A 36 -4.16 14.14 -3.03
CA ASP A 36 -4.15 15.43 -3.70
C ASP A 36 -3.34 15.38 -5.01
N ILE A 37 -2.21 14.69 -5.01
CA ILE A 37 -1.44 14.41 -6.24
C ILE A 37 -2.31 13.64 -7.24
N PHE A 38 -3.03 12.62 -6.78
CA PHE A 38 -3.94 11.84 -7.63
C PHE A 38 -5.07 12.72 -8.19
N LYS A 39 -5.76 13.50 -7.36
CA LYS A 39 -6.86 14.37 -7.77
C LYS A 39 -6.43 15.42 -8.82
N LYS A 40 -5.25 16.01 -8.66
CA LYS A 40 -4.69 16.98 -9.61
C LYS A 40 -4.46 16.38 -11.00
N SER A 41 -4.16 15.08 -11.10
CA SER A 41 -3.87 14.43 -12.39
C SER A 41 -4.12 12.91 -12.34
N PRO A 42 -5.40 12.47 -12.38
CA PRO A 42 -5.79 11.08 -12.14
C PRO A 42 -5.35 10.09 -13.24
N PHE A 43 -4.98 10.59 -14.41
CA PHE A 43 -4.54 9.76 -15.54
C PHE A 43 -3.03 9.83 -15.80
N SER A 44 -2.26 10.54 -14.96
CA SER A 44 -0.82 10.71 -15.18
C SER A 44 -0.01 9.57 -14.60
N PHE A 45 1.13 9.30 -15.27
CA PHE A 45 2.20 8.45 -14.78
C PHE A 45 3.33 9.33 -14.25
N ARG A 46 3.81 9.05 -13.06
CA ARG A 46 4.90 9.79 -12.41
C ARG A 46 6.01 8.87 -11.98
N SER A 47 7.24 9.39 -11.97
CA SER A 47 8.35 8.77 -11.25
C SER A 47 8.27 9.07 -9.75
N ALA A 48 9.05 8.36 -8.95
CA ALA A 48 9.15 8.62 -7.52
C ALA A 48 9.72 10.02 -7.24
N GLU A 49 10.67 10.47 -8.07
CA GLU A 49 11.28 11.80 -7.99
C GLU A 49 10.25 12.92 -8.25
N SER A 50 9.46 12.79 -9.33
CA SER A 50 8.40 13.76 -9.66
C SER A 50 7.31 13.80 -8.58
N ARG A 51 7.01 12.66 -7.93
CA ARG A 51 6.12 12.63 -6.77
C ARG A 51 6.73 13.37 -5.59
N ALA A 52 8.01 13.12 -5.26
CA ALA A 52 8.70 13.80 -4.16
C ALA A 52 8.73 15.32 -4.35
N GLU A 53 8.96 15.79 -5.58
CA GLU A 53 8.86 17.21 -5.92
C GLU A 53 7.45 17.77 -5.68
N SER A 54 6.42 17.05 -6.12
CA SER A 54 5.02 17.42 -5.87
C SER A 54 4.68 17.46 -4.38
N MET A 55 5.22 16.54 -3.58
CA MET A 55 5.08 16.53 -2.12
C MET A 55 5.73 17.78 -1.49
N ASN A 56 6.94 18.15 -1.91
CA ASN A 56 7.63 19.34 -1.43
C ASN A 56 6.81 20.61 -1.69
N LEU A 57 6.23 20.74 -2.89
CA LEU A 57 5.38 21.87 -3.25
C LEU A 57 4.11 21.95 -2.39
N LEU A 58 3.42 20.82 -2.19
CA LEU A 58 2.22 20.75 -1.35
C LEU A 58 2.51 21.09 0.13
N VAL A 59 3.66 20.66 0.65
CA VAL A 59 4.06 20.99 2.02
C VAL A 59 4.45 22.48 2.15
N ALA A 60 5.04 23.07 1.11
CA ALA A 60 5.32 24.49 1.09
C ALA A 60 4.02 25.34 1.15
N GLU A 61 2.96 24.85 0.50
CA GLU A 61 1.62 25.46 0.55
C GLU A 61 0.90 25.18 1.89
N HIS A 62 1.11 23.98 2.46
CA HIS A 62 0.40 23.48 3.64
C HIS A 62 1.37 22.91 4.69
N ASN A 63 1.99 23.77 5.48
CA ASN A 63 3.01 23.39 6.49
C ASN A 63 2.53 22.32 7.49
N ARG A 64 1.23 22.16 7.71
CA ARG A 64 0.64 21.09 8.53
C ARG A 64 0.96 19.68 8.03
N LEU A 65 1.35 19.53 6.75
CA LEU A 65 1.69 18.24 6.12
C LEU A 65 3.18 17.90 6.23
N ARG A 66 3.97 18.70 6.96
CA ARG A 66 5.43 18.60 7.03
C ARG A 66 5.94 17.21 7.44
N GLY A 67 5.20 16.49 8.30
CA GLY A 67 5.57 15.13 8.70
C GLY A 67 5.72 14.13 7.55
N ALA A 68 5.04 14.37 6.42
CA ALA A 68 5.17 13.53 5.24
C ALA A 68 6.55 13.63 4.56
N LEU A 69 7.30 14.73 4.73
CA LEU A 69 8.60 14.93 4.07
C LEU A 69 9.68 13.99 4.58
N GLU A 70 9.60 13.52 5.81
CA GLU A 70 10.54 12.55 6.38
C GLU A 70 10.55 11.24 5.57
N PHE A 71 9.45 10.96 4.85
CA PHE A 71 9.23 9.74 4.07
C PHE A 71 9.11 9.99 2.57
N SER A 72 9.42 11.19 2.08
CA SER A 72 9.24 11.59 0.67
C SER A 72 9.99 10.70 -0.33
N ASN A 73 11.13 10.17 0.07
CA ASN A 73 12.00 9.30 -0.75
C ASN A 73 11.67 7.80 -0.62
N VAL A 74 10.67 7.43 0.18
CA VAL A 74 10.27 6.06 0.42
C VAL A 74 8.93 5.82 -0.28
N HIS A 75 7.95 5.28 0.40
CA HIS A 75 6.60 5.00 -0.10
C HIS A 75 5.56 5.56 0.87
N LEU A 76 4.31 5.68 0.39
CA LEU A 76 3.24 6.36 1.15
C LEU A 76 2.54 5.46 2.18
N HIS A 77 3.14 4.33 2.57
CA HIS A 77 2.62 3.39 3.57
C HIS A 77 1.15 2.97 3.35
N ASN A 78 0.71 2.91 2.10
CA ASN A 78 -0.57 2.33 1.67
C ASN A 78 -0.48 2.00 0.18
N GLU A 79 -0.73 0.76 -0.18
CA GLU A 79 -0.57 0.23 -1.53
C GLU A 79 -1.43 0.96 -2.56
N ILE A 80 -2.69 1.25 -2.22
CA ILE A 80 -3.63 1.91 -3.13
C ILE A 80 -3.25 3.38 -3.35
N ILE A 81 -2.86 4.07 -2.28
CA ILE A 81 -2.45 5.49 -2.34
C ILE A 81 -1.10 5.62 -3.07
N GLU A 82 -0.18 4.70 -2.84
CA GLU A 82 1.08 4.62 -3.59
C GLU A 82 0.82 4.46 -5.08
N ALA A 83 0.00 3.47 -5.47
CA ALA A 83 -0.39 3.23 -6.85
C ALA A 83 -1.11 4.44 -7.48
N ALA A 84 -2.02 5.06 -6.75
CA ALA A 84 -2.75 6.25 -7.18
C ALA A 84 -1.81 7.44 -7.43
N SER A 85 -0.87 7.71 -6.52
CA SER A 85 0.05 8.84 -6.62
C SER A 85 1.06 8.70 -7.75
N LEU A 86 1.48 7.47 -8.09
CA LEU A 86 2.47 7.18 -9.12
C LEU A 86 1.85 6.91 -10.49
N LYS A 87 0.75 6.18 -10.56
CA LYS A 87 0.16 5.65 -11.80
C LYS A 87 -1.30 6.02 -12.01
N GLY A 88 -1.84 6.89 -11.16
CA GLY A 88 -3.21 7.36 -11.28
C GLY A 88 -4.23 6.23 -11.22
N LEU A 89 -5.33 6.36 -11.96
CA LEU A 89 -6.37 5.35 -12.06
C LEU A 89 -5.87 3.99 -12.54
N MET A 90 -4.90 3.96 -13.47
CA MET A 90 -4.36 2.71 -13.97
C MET A 90 -3.62 1.93 -12.86
N GLY A 91 -2.93 2.64 -11.95
CA GLY A 91 -2.30 2.02 -10.78
C GLY A 91 -3.33 1.41 -9.83
N ILE A 92 -4.40 2.15 -9.53
CA ILE A 92 -5.50 1.65 -8.69
C ILE A 92 -6.12 0.39 -9.29
N PHE A 93 -6.51 0.46 -10.58
CA PHE A 93 -7.12 -0.68 -11.28
C PHE A 93 -6.19 -1.89 -11.33
N SER A 94 -4.89 -1.70 -11.61
CA SER A 94 -3.92 -2.79 -11.65
C SER A 94 -3.77 -3.47 -10.29
N THR A 95 -3.71 -2.71 -9.21
CA THR A 95 -3.60 -3.24 -7.85
C THR A 95 -4.86 -4.00 -7.43
N ILE A 96 -6.05 -3.43 -7.66
CA ILE A 96 -7.32 -4.10 -7.36
C ILE A 96 -7.49 -5.35 -8.22
N PHE A 97 -7.17 -5.29 -9.50
CA PHE A 97 -7.26 -6.43 -10.42
C PHE A 97 -6.32 -7.57 -9.99
N LEU A 98 -5.10 -7.24 -9.54
CA LEU A 98 -4.17 -8.24 -9.01
C LEU A 98 -4.75 -8.93 -7.77
N TYR A 99 -5.25 -8.17 -6.79
CA TYR A 99 -5.88 -8.74 -5.60
C TYR A 99 -7.06 -9.64 -5.95
N PHE A 100 -7.94 -9.16 -6.82
CA PHE A 100 -9.10 -9.95 -7.30
C PHE A 100 -8.62 -11.24 -8.00
N SER A 101 -7.61 -11.18 -8.85
CA SER A 101 -7.08 -12.34 -9.57
C SER A 101 -6.48 -13.38 -8.63
N LEU A 102 -5.80 -12.95 -7.56
CA LEU A 102 -5.27 -13.84 -6.53
C LEU A 102 -6.40 -14.52 -5.74
N PHE A 103 -7.41 -13.76 -5.30
CA PHE A 103 -8.58 -14.32 -4.63
C PHE A 103 -9.34 -15.30 -5.52
N TYR A 104 -9.60 -14.93 -6.78
CA TYR A 104 -10.27 -15.79 -7.73
C TYR A 104 -9.51 -17.09 -7.98
N THR A 105 -8.19 -17.01 -8.14
CA THR A 105 -7.32 -18.18 -8.32
C THR A 105 -7.32 -19.09 -7.09
N ALA A 106 -7.20 -18.50 -5.89
CA ALA A 106 -7.27 -19.22 -4.63
C ALA A 106 -8.61 -19.98 -4.48
N TYR A 107 -9.70 -19.30 -4.78
CA TYR A 107 -11.06 -19.87 -4.74
C TYR A 107 -11.21 -21.00 -5.76
N LYS A 108 -10.92 -20.74 -7.04
CA LYS A 108 -11.09 -21.70 -8.14
C LYS A 108 -10.24 -22.96 -7.95
N LYS A 109 -9.02 -22.81 -7.44
CA LYS A 109 -8.09 -23.93 -7.21
C LYS A 109 -8.24 -24.53 -5.81
N ARG A 110 -9.12 -24.04 -4.97
CA ARG A 110 -9.27 -24.45 -3.56
C ARG A 110 -7.95 -24.42 -2.80
N ALA A 111 -7.11 -23.43 -3.12
CA ALA A 111 -5.75 -23.29 -2.60
C ALA A 111 -5.76 -22.42 -1.32
N LEU A 112 -5.99 -23.06 -0.17
CA LEU A 112 -6.07 -22.37 1.13
C LEU A 112 -4.80 -21.57 1.45
N GLY A 113 -3.61 -22.10 1.15
CA GLY A 113 -2.34 -21.39 1.36
C GLY A 113 -2.26 -20.10 0.55
N LEU A 114 -2.73 -20.10 -0.71
CA LEU A 114 -2.80 -18.90 -1.54
C LEU A 114 -3.83 -17.91 -1.01
N LEU A 115 -4.96 -18.38 -0.48
CA LEU A 115 -5.97 -17.50 0.14
C LEU A 115 -5.39 -16.76 1.35
N ILE A 116 -4.72 -17.49 2.26
CA ILE A 116 -4.09 -16.90 3.44
C ILE A 116 -3.01 -15.88 3.06
N LEU A 117 -2.15 -16.23 2.09
CA LEU A 117 -1.14 -15.30 1.56
C LEU A 117 -1.79 -14.03 0.98
N THR A 118 -2.85 -14.19 0.19
CA THR A 118 -3.56 -13.04 -0.42
C THR A 118 -4.18 -12.13 0.64
N LEU A 119 -4.81 -12.70 1.67
CA LEU A 119 -5.34 -11.93 2.80
C LEU A 119 -4.21 -11.18 3.53
N GLY A 120 -3.05 -11.81 3.72
CA GLY A 120 -1.86 -11.18 4.29
C GLY A 120 -1.37 -10.01 3.45
N ILE A 121 -1.25 -10.19 2.13
CA ILE A 121 -0.82 -9.13 1.19
C ILE A 121 -1.78 -7.94 1.25
N VAL A 122 -3.08 -8.18 1.16
CA VAL A 122 -4.10 -7.11 1.25
C VAL A 122 -4.05 -6.41 2.61
N GLY A 123 -3.99 -7.18 3.71
CA GLY A 123 -3.93 -6.62 5.06
C GLY A 123 -2.70 -5.74 5.29
N ILE A 124 -1.53 -6.19 4.86
CA ILE A 124 -0.30 -5.38 4.95
C ILE A 124 -0.39 -4.19 3.99
N GLY A 125 -0.90 -4.37 2.76
CA GLY A 125 -1.04 -3.30 1.76
C GLY A 125 -1.92 -2.12 2.21
N LEU A 126 -2.77 -2.31 3.24
CA LEU A 126 -3.52 -1.21 3.86
C LEU A 126 -2.66 -0.31 4.76
N SER A 127 -1.52 -0.80 5.25
CA SER A 127 -0.65 -0.11 6.20
C SER A 127 0.78 0.07 5.72
N ASP A 128 1.14 -0.56 4.60
CA ASP A 128 2.46 -0.50 3.98
C ASP A 128 2.38 -0.81 2.48
N VAL A 129 3.53 -0.84 1.78
CA VAL A 129 3.62 -1.10 0.34
C VAL A 129 4.37 -2.39 0.09
N ILE A 130 3.73 -3.34 -0.60
CA ILE A 130 4.29 -4.65 -0.93
C ILE A 130 4.56 -4.77 -2.43
N ILE A 131 3.55 -4.52 -3.26
CA ILE A 131 3.59 -4.76 -4.71
C ILE A 131 4.44 -3.71 -5.41
N TRP A 132 4.39 -2.47 -4.94
CA TRP A 132 5.15 -1.35 -5.51
C TRP A 132 6.51 -1.13 -4.83
N ALA A 133 6.87 -1.94 -3.81
CA ALA A 133 8.18 -1.90 -3.15
C ALA A 133 9.25 -2.61 -4.00
N ARG A 134 10.50 -2.11 -3.98
CA ARG A 134 11.58 -2.54 -4.88
C ARG A 134 11.87 -4.05 -4.90
N SER A 135 11.96 -4.70 -3.74
CA SER A 135 12.45 -6.09 -3.61
C SER A 135 11.36 -7.08 -3.20
N ILE A 136 10.31 -6.63 -2.56
CA ILE A 136 9.27 -7.48 -1.97
C ILE A 136 8.46 -8.23 -3.05
N PRO A 137 8.13 -7.66 -4.22
CA PRO A 137 7.36 -8.36 -5.26
C PRO A 137 7.96 -9.68 -5.70
N ILE A 138 9.29 -9.78 -5.76
CA ILE A 138 9.97 -11.02 -6.16
C ILE A 138 9.68 -12.13 -5.15
N ILE A 139 9.75 -11.83 -3.86
CA ILE A 139 9.47 -12.79 -2.78
C ILE A 139 8.00 -13.23 -2.83
N VAL A 140 7.09 -12.28 -3.02
CA VAL A 140 5.65 -12.54 -3.11
C VAL A 140 5.32 -13.41 -4.31
N ILE A 141 5.86 -13.10 -5.49
CA ILE A 141 5.66 -13.92 -6.70
C ILE A 141 6.21 -15.33 -6.50
N SER A 142 7.40 -15.47 -5.93
CA SER A 142 7.98 -16.78 -5.63
C SER A 142 7.12 -17.60 -4.69
N ALA A 143 6.57 -16.98 -3.64
CA ALA A 143 5.66 -17.63 -2.71
C ALA A 143 4.35 -18.07 -3.39
N ILE A 144 3.76 -17.22 -4.26
CA ILE A 144 2.56 -17.55 -5.03
C ILE A 144 2.79 -18.77 -5.92
N VAL A 145 3.90 -18.76 -6.69
CA VAL A 145 4.25 -19.87 -7.58
C VAL A 145 4.43 -21.16 -6.79
N LEU A 146 5.17 -21.12 -5.68
CA LEU A 146 5.40 -22.29 -4.82
C LEU A 146 4.08 -22.87 -4.28
N LEU A 147 3.19 -22.03 -3.78
CA LEU A 147 1.89 -22.45 -3.25
C LEU A 147 1.01 -23.07 -4.33
N LEU A 148 1.04 -22.54 -5.56
CA LEU A 148 0.30 -23.11 -6.68
C LEU A 148 0.85 -24.48 -7.11
N VAL A 149 2.17 -24.67 -7.12
CA VAL A 149 2.82 -25.93 -7.43
C VAL A 149 2.46 -26.98 -6.38
N ILE A 150 2.58 -26.65 -5.10
CA ILE A 150 2.22 -27.55 -3.99
C ILE A 150 0.74 -27.95 -4.08
N ASN A 151 -0.16 -26.99 -4.29
CA ASN A 151 -1.58 -27.25 -4.40
C ASN A 151 -1.93 -28.17 -5.57
N ASN A 152 -1.32 -27.95 -6.75
CA ASN A 152 -1.52 -28.82 -7.91
C ASN A 152 -1.05 -30.25 -7.63
N ARG A 153 0.13 -30.45 -7.01
CA ARG A 153 0.66 -31.76 -6.65
C ARG A 153 -0.28 -32.52 -5.70
N ASN A 154 -0.78 -31.84 -4.67
CA ASN A 154 -1.70 -32.46 -3.71
C ASN A 154 -3.02 -32.90 -4.37
N ASN A 155 -3.53 -32.13 -5.33
CA ASN A 155 -4.73 -32.47 -6.05
C ASN A 155 -4.54 -33.69 -6.98
N THR A 156 -3.34 -33.89 -7.55
CA THR A 156 -3.02 -35.07 -8.37
C THR A 156 -2.97 -36.35 -7.51
N ILE A 157 -2.28 -36.29 -6.36
CA ILE A 157 -2.16 -37.44 -5.44
C ILE A 157 -3.53 -37.90 -4.91
N ASN A 158 -4.47 -36.97 -4.69
CA ASN A 158 -5.80 -37.29 -4.17
C ASN A 158 -6.77 -37.84 -5.25
N GLN A 159 -6.35 -37.92 -6.52
CA GLN A 159 -7.13 -38.49 -7.63
C GLN A 159 -6.68 -39.88 -8.03
N GLU A 160 -5.56 -40.36 -7.51
CA GLU A 160 -5.06 -41.75 -7.60
C GLU A 160 -5.55 -42.59 -6.42
#